data_348afa238c627eab5e8d995f52449945
#
_entry.id   348afa238c627eab5e8d995f52449945
#
_cell.length_a   1.000
_cell.length_b   1.000
_cell.length_c   1.000
_cell.angle_alpha   90.00
_cell.angle_beta   90.00
_cell.angle_gamma   90.00
#
_symmetry.space_group_name_H-M   'P 1'
#
loop_
_entity.id
_entity.type
_entity.pdbx_description
1 polymer ?
#
loop_
_entity_poly.entity_id
_entity_poly.type
_entity_poly.pdbx_seq_one_letter_code
_entity_poly.pdbx_strand_id
1 'polypeptide(L)'
;MFDSDQGRHMYKLACKLFPYNRSLTGNGVRKTLKDIKKILPDLTVFEVESGSKVFDWEIPDEWECQDAYIVTPSGKKICNFKENNLHVVGYSTFIDDYLSLTELQKKLYSKESLPEAIPYVTSYYQRDWGFSISHKQRQQLEDGQYRVYIDSKHKKGHLTFGEVILKSDAKVRINEEIFLSTYICHPSLANNEISGPVVTTYLLKWLKNLKNRRFDYRAVFVPETIGSITYLSKNYQKLKENVTAGYNITCVGDDNAYSFLPSRNGNTLSDIVAKHVLKHHAKDFQEYSFLDRGSDERQYCSPGVDLPIASIMRTKYGEYEQYHTSLDNLDFISDKGLYGAFKAQLPFYFHFFGVFHSMD
;
A
#
# COMPACT_ATOMS: atom_id res chain seq x y z
N MET A 1 10.72 26.40 -1.87
CA MET A 1 10.82 26.50 -0.41
C MET A 1 10.04 25.33 0.16
N PHE A 2 10.66 24.50 1.01
CA PHE A 2 9.96 23.38 1.64
C PHE A 2 9.13 23.93 2.80
N ASP A 3 7.83 23.59 2.80
CA ASP A 3 6.91 23.97 3.86
C ASP A 3 7.25 23.12 5.11
N SER A 4 7.57 23.77 6.23
CA SER A 4 7.85 23.11 7.51
C SER A 4 6.64 22.25 8.00
N ASP A 5 5.44 22.54 7.48
CA ASP A 5 4.21 21.86 7.83
C ASP A 5 3.87 20.66 6.91
N GLN A 6 4.73 20.37 5.92
CA GLN A 6 4.49 19.30 4.94
C GLN A 6 4.26 17.93 5.62
N GLY A 7 5.07 17.60 6.63
CA GLY A 7 4.89 16.36 7.42
C GLY A 7 3.52 16.30 8.09
N ARG A 8 3.11 17.40 8.72
CA ARG A 8 1.78 17.49 9.36
C ARG A 8 0.63 17.36 8.36
N HIS A 9 0.77 17.93 7.16
CA HIS A 9 -0.24 17.77 6.11
C HIS A 9 -0.34 16.30 5.65
N MET A 10 0.80 15.62 5.48
CA MET A 10 0.84 14.20 5.15
C MET A 10 0.19 13.36 6.25
N TYR A 11 0.55 13.60 7.51
CA TYR A 11 -0.04 12.88 8.65
C TYR A 11 -1.56 13.09 8.76
N LYS A 12 -2.06 14.31 8.52
CA LYS A 12 -3.51 14.59 8.47
C LYS A 12 -4.22 13.78 7.36
N LEU A 13 -3.58 13.65 6.20
CA LEU A 13 -4.13 12.79 5.14
C LEU A 13 -4.12 11.32 5.57
N ALA A 14 -3.04 10.85 6.20
CA ALA A 14 -2.96 9.49 6.75
C ALA A 14 -4.09 9.21 7.74
N CYS A 15 -4.32 10.09 8.71
CA CYS A 15 -5.43 9.98 9.66
C CYS A 15 -6.80 9.89 8.97
N LYS A 16 -7.00 10.64 7.90
CA LYS A 16 -8.24 10.62 7.13
C LYS A 16 -8.46 9.31 6.38
N LEU A 17 -7.40 8.75 5.79
CA LEU A 17 -7.47 7.54 4.99
C LEU A 17 -7.50 6.26 5.85
N PHE A 18 -6.92 6.30 7.05
CA PHE A 18 -6.73 5.15 7.92
C PHE A 18 -8.00 4.32 8.18
N PRO A 19 -9.16 4.91 8.54
CA PRO A 19 -10.36 4.12 8.89
C PRO A 19 -11.06 3.46 7.70
N TYR A 20 -10.61 3.67 6.46
CA TYR A 20 -11.30 3.09 5.31
C TYR A 20 -11.04 1.59 5.23
N ASN A 21 -12.12 0.80 5.15
CA ASN A 21 -12.03 -0.62 4.87
C ASN A 21 -11.68 -0.83 3.40
N ARG A 22 -10.37 -0.85 3.10
CA ARG A 22 -9.85 -1.17 1.75
C ARG A 22 -9.71 -2.67 1.58
N SER A 23 -9.83 -3.12 0.35
CA SER A 23 -9.50 -4.47 -0.10
C SER A 23 -9.05 -4.40 -1.56
N LEU A 24 -8.88 -5.52 -2.24
CA LEU A 24 -8.51 -5.54 -3.67
C LEU A 24 -9.48 -4.77 -4.55
N THR A 25 -10.74 -4.68 -4.11
CA THR A 25 -11.84 -4.00 -4.78
C THR A 25 -12.69 -3.22 -3.75
N GLY A 26 -13.75 -2.58 -4.21
CA GLY A 26 -14.79 -2.03 -3.34
C GLY A 26 -14.61 -0.55 -2.98
N ASN A 27 -15.53 -0.08 -2.13
CA ASN A 27 -15.69 1.35 -1.82
C ASN A 27 -14.50 1.97 -1.06
N GLY A 28 -13.76 1.20 -0.28
CA GLY A 28 -12.59 1.70 0.46
C GLY A 28 -11.52 2.26 -0.48
N VAL A 29 -11.23 1.54 -1.58
CA VAL A 29 -10.32 1.98 -2.63
C VAL A 29 -10.84 3.25 -3.31
N ARG A 30 -12.10 3.27 -3.73
CA ARG A 30 -12.72 4.43 -4.39
C ARG A 30 -12.73 5.67 -3.50
N LYS A 31 -13.02 5.53 -2.19
CA LYS A 31 -12.96 6.64 -1.22
C LYS A 31 -11.53 7.17 -1.07
N THR A 32 -10.53 6.27 -1.02
CA THR A 32 -9.11 6.64 -0.96
C THR A 32 -8.72 7.48 -2.18
N LEU A 33 -9.01 7.01 -3.39
CA LEU A 33 -8.73 7.74 -4.63
C LEU A 33 -9.48 9.08 -4.70
N LYS A 34 -10.74 9.11 -4.24
CA LYS A 34 -11.53 10.37 -4.17
C LYS A 34 -10.87 11.42 -3.28
N ASP A 35 -10.30 11.03 -2.16
CA ASP A 35 -9.65 11.97 -1.26
C ASP A 35 -8.26 12.38 -1.76
N ILE A 36 -7.50 11.48 -2.37
CA ILE A 36 -6.27 11.82 -3.08
C ILE A 36 -6.55 12.80 -4.23
N LYS A 37 -7.61 12.60 -4.99
CA LYS A 37 -8.00 13.48 -6.10
C LYS A 37 -8.31 14.91 -5.68
N LYS A 38 -8.72 15.15 -4.43
CA LYS A 38 -8.88 16.52 -3.89
C LYS A 38 -7.55 17.29 -3.81
N ILE A 39 -6.44 16.56 -3.65
CA ILE A 39 -5.08 17.11 -3.57
C ILE A 39 -4.42 17.09 -4.95
N LEU A 40 -4.71 16.06 -5.74
CA LEU A 40 -4.20 15.84 -7.10
C LEU A 40 -5.37 15.82 -8.10
N PRO A 41 -5.87 16.96 -8.56
CA PRO A 41 -7.01 17.02 -9.49
C PRO A 41 -6.78 16.28 -10.82
N ASP A 42 -5.51 16.12 -11.20
CA ASP A 42 -5.12 15.40 -12.43
C ASP A 42 -5.22 13.86 -12.30
N LEU A 43 -5.54 13.34 -11.11
CA LEU A 43 -5.74 11.91 -10.90
C LEU A 43 -6.91 11.40 -11.76
N THR A 44 -6.62 10.49 -12.66
CA THR A 44 -7.61 9.75 -13.44
C THR A 44 -7.89 8.41 -12.76
N VAL A 45 -9.15 8.05 -12.64
CA VAL A 45 -9.59 6.78 -12.03
C VAL A 45 -10.02 5.84 -13.15
N PHE A 46 -9.55 4.60 -13.10
CA PHE A 46 -9.86 3.54 -14.04
C PHE A 46 -10.53 2.38 -13.32
N GLU A 47 -11.37 1.67 -14.04
CA GLU A 47 -12.08 0.50 -13.56
C GLU A 47 -11.93 -0.66 -14.56
N VAL A 48 -11.78 -1.88 -14.03
CA VAL A 48 -11.67 -3.12 -14.81
C VAL A 48 -12.66 -4.12 -14.25
N GLU A 49 -13.54 -4.63 -15.09
CA GLU A 49 -14.66 -5.48 -14.70
C GLU A 49 -14.21 -6.81 -14.09
N SER A 50 -14.94 -7.28 -13.07
CA SER A 50 -14.79 -8.62 -12.49
C SER A 50 -14.94 -9.72 -13.57
N GLY A 51 -14.04 -10.69 -13.55
CA GLY A 51 -13.97 -11.76 -14.57
C GLY A 51 -13.09 -11.41 -15.77
N SER A 52 -12.60 -10.16 -15.90
CA SER A 52 -11.64 -9.80 -16.95
C SER A 52 -10.32 -10.55 -16.76
N LYS A 53 -9.79 -11.10 -17.86
CA LYS A 53 -8.46 -11.72 -17.86
C LYS A 53 -7.37 -10.65 -17.90
N VAL A 54 -6.36 -10.80 -17.05
CA VAL A 54 -5.17 -9.93 -16.97
C VAL A 54 -3.94 -10.82 -16.89
N PHE A 55 -3.31 -11.09 -18.03
CA PHE A 55 -2.36 -12.18 -18.22
C PHE A 55 -3.01 -13.53 -17.83
N ASP A 56 -2.41 -14.28 -16.93
CA ASP A 56 -2.91 -15.56 -16.40
C ASP A 56 -3.82 -15.41 -15.17
N TRP A 57 -4.10 -14.18 -14.73
CA TRP A 57 -4.98 -13.86 -13.61
C TRP A 57 -6.38 -13.44 -14.08
N GLU A 58 -7.31 -13.40 -13.14
CA GLU A 58 -8.68 -12.92 -13.36
C GLU A 58 -9.06 -11.92 -12.26
N ILE A 59 -9.70 -10.81 -12.67
CA ILE A 59 -10.21 -9.81 -11.71
C ILE A 59 -11.30 -10.44 -10.85
N PRO A 60 -11.14 -10.45 -9.51
CA PRO A 60 -12.13 -11.06 -8.62
C PRO A 60 -13.43 -10.26 -8.58
N ASP A 61 -14.48 -10.89 -8.02
CA ASP A 61 -15.72 -10.20 -7.68
C ASP A 61 -15.45 -9.05 -6.70
N GLU A 62 -16.22 -7.98 -6.79
CA GLU A 62 -16.16 -6.89 -5.84
C GLU A 62 -16.68 -7.35 -4.47
N TRP A 63 -15.92 -7.03 -3.42
CA TRP A 63 -16.27 -7.39 -2.05
C TRP A 63 -16.49 -6.13 -1.20
N GLU A 64 -17.54 -6.19 -0.37
CA GLU A 64 -17.85 -5.18 0.63
C GLU A 64 -18.30 -5.83 1.93
N CYS A 65 -17.87 -5.31 3.07
CA CYS A 65 -18.35 -5.66 4.41
C CYS A 65 -19.02 -4.44 5.04
N GLN A 66 -20.24 -4.62 5.55
CA GLN A 66 -21.02 -3.56 6.18
C GLN A 66 -20.91 -3.61 7.70
N ASP A 67 -20.93 -4.82 8.27
CA ASP A 67 -20.80 -5.06 9.70
C ASP A 67 -20.30 -6.49 9.96
N ALA A 68 -19.60 -6.69 11.08
CA ALA A 68 -19.25 -8.02 11.54
C ALA A 68 -18.89 -8.02 13.02
N TYR A 69 -19.22 -9.09 13.72
CA TYR A 69 -18.91 -9.28 15.12
C TYR A 69 -19.17 -10.73 15.57
N ILE A 70 -18.67 -11.04 16.74
CA ILE A 70 -18.97 -12.26 17.47
C ILE A 70 -19.69 -11.88 18.78
N VAL A 71 -20.76 -12.61 19.15
CA VAL A 71 -21.40 -12.49 20.46
C VAL A 71 -21.05 -13.73 21.27
N THR A 72 -20.46 -13.50 22.46
CA THR A 72 -20.06 -14.56 23.39
C THR A 72 -21.28 -15.21 24.06
N PRO A 73 -21.14 -16.38 24.73
CA PRO A 73 -22.20 -16.98 25.54
C PRO A 73 -22.77 -16.05 26.62
N SER A 74 -21.96 -15.15 27.15
CA SER A 74 -22.39 -14.12 28.13
C SER A 74 -23.10 -12.92 27.49
N GLY A 75 -23.29 -12.89 26.16
CA GLY A 75 -23.92 -11.77 25.44
C GLY A 75 -22.99 -10.61 25.10
N LYS A 76 -21.69 -10.70 25.41
CA LYS A 76 -20.72 -9.65 25.08
C LYS A 76 -20.36 -9.67 23.58
N LYS A 77 -20.37 -8.51 22.91
CA LYS A 77 -19.88 -8.34 21.55
C LYS A 77 -18.36 -8.23 21.55
N ILE A 78 -17.68 -9.03 20.75
CA ILE A 78 -16.24 -9.03 20.51
C ILE A 78 -15.93 -9.03 19.01
N CYS A 79 -14.68 -8.84 18.62
CA CYS A 79 -14.26 -8.79 17.20
C CYS A 79 -15.13 -7.85 16.37
N ASN A 80 -15.42 -6.66 16.92
CA ASN A 80 -16.33 -5.71 16.31
C ASN A 80 -15.66 -4.96 15.16
N PHE A 81 -16.11 -5.21 13.93
CA PHE A 81 -15.61 -4.56 12.71
C PHE A 81 -15.64 -3.02 12.77
N LYS A 82 -16.62 -2.44 13.46
CA LYS A 82 -16.74 -0.99 13.60
C LYS A 82 -15.69 -0.38 14.54
N GLU A 83 -15.11 -1.17 15.42
CA GLU A 83 -14.02 -0.74 16.30
C GLU A 83 -12.66 -0.91 15.60
N ASN A 84 -12.48 -2.03 14.90
CA ASN A 84 -11.30 -2.27 14.08
C ASN A 84 -11.67 -3.19 12.90
N ASN A 85 -11.51 -2.70 11.67
CA ASN A 85 -11.86 -3.45 10.48
C ASN A 85 -10.94 -4.67 10.23
N LEU A 86 -9.78 -4.75 10.88
CA LEU A 86 -8.90 -5.93 10.83
C LEU A 86 -9.51 -7.16 11.52
N HIS A 87 -10.56 -7.00 12.32
CA HIS A 87 -11.26 -8.13 12.92
C HIS A 87 -11.88 -9.08 11.88
N VAL A 88 -12.17 -8.61 10.67
CA VAL A 88 -12.73 -9.46 9.62
C VAL A 88 -11.62 -9.90 8.68
N VAL A 89 -11.53 -11.21 8.43
CA VAL A 89 -10.68 -11.74 7.37
C VAL A 89 -11.14 -11.15 6.03
N GLY A 90 -10.24 -10.48 5.33
CA GLY A 90 -10.56 -9.84 4.05
C GLY A 90 -11.16 -10.83 3.05
N TYR A 91 -12.20 -10.43 2.32
CA TYR A 91 -13.00 -11.27 1.41
C TYR A 91 -13.83 -12.38 2.10
N SER A 92 -14.07 -12.30 3.40
CA SER A 92 -15.00 -13.19 4.09
C SER A 92 -16.39 -13.21 3.44
N THR A 93 -16.98 -14.40 3.33
CA THR A 93 -18.38 -14.58 2.91
C THR A 93 -19.35 -14.19 4.03
N PHE A 94 -20.59 -13.90 3.66
CA PHE A 94 -21.69 -13.71 4.61
C PHE A 94 -21.85 -14.93 5.53
N ILE A 95 -22.10 -14.67 6.82
CA ILE A 95 -22.53 -15.68 7.80
C ILE A 95 -23.37 -15.01 8.89
N ASP A 96 -24.41 -15.72 9.36
CA ASP A 96 -25.15 -15.44 10.61
C ASP A 96 -25.53 -16.79 11.20
N ASP A 97 -24.74 -17.29 12.14
CA ASP A 97 -24.89 -18.65 12.69
C ASP A 97 -24.39 -18.73 14.13
N TYR A 98 -24.74 -19.84 14.79
CA TYR A 98 -24.26 -20.17 16.13
C TYR A 98 -23.29 -21.34 16.07
N LEU A 99 -22.12 -21.17 16.65
CA LEU A 99 -21.02 -22.14 16.66
C LEU A 99 -20.59 -22.46 18.10
N SER A 100 -20.21 -23.70 18.34
CA SER A 100 -19.44 -24.06 19.54
C SER A 100 -18.07 -23.38 19.54
N LEU A 101 -17.45 -23.26 20.73
CA LEU A 101 -16.08 -22.74 20.81
C LEU A 101 -15.11 -23.51 19.91
N THR A 102 -15.22 -24.85 19.89
CA THR A 102 -14.35 -25.72 19.08
C THR A 102 -14.46 -25.43 17.57
N GLU A 103 -15.67 -25.15 17.08
CA GLU A 103 -15.89 -24.78 15.67
C GLU A 103 -15.37 -23.37 15.38
N LEU A 104 -15.68 -22.42 16.27
CA LEU A 104 -15.23 -21.03 16.16
C LEU A 104 -13.71 -20.93 16.13
N GLN A 105 -12.99 -21.70 16.96
CA GLN A 105 -11.53 -21.70 17.02
C GLN A 105 -10.87 -22.00 15.67
N LYS A 106 -11.51 -22.76 14.79
CA LYS A 106 -11.02 -23.06 13.43
C LYS A 106 -11.09 -21.88 12.47
N LYS A 107 -11.88 -20.85 12.83
CA LYS A 107 -12.11 -19.63 12.06
C LYS A 107 -11.52 -18.37 12.71
N LEU A 108 -10.76 -18.54 13.80
CA LEU A 108 -10.07 -17.47 14.51
C LEU A 108 -8.59 -17.46 14.19
N TYR A 109 -8.09 -16.29 13.82
CA TYR A 109 -6.69 -16.01 13.55
C TYR A 109 -6.11 -15.08 14.61
N SER A 110 -4.98 -15.45 15.19
CA SER A 110 -4.26 -14.63 16.19
C SER A 110 -2.75 -14.88 16.10
N LYS A 111 -1.96 -13.94 16.57
CA LYS A 111 -0.49 -14.02 16.56
C LYS A 111 0.02 -14.17 17.98
N GLU A 112 0.52 -15.34 18.35
CA GLU A 112 0.98 -15.66 19.71
C GLU A 112 2.19 -14.80 20.11
N SER A 113 3.11 -14.55 19.17
CA SER A 113 4.30 -13.71 19.41
C SER A 113 3.98 -12.23 19.64
N LEU A 114 2.74 -11.77 19.32
CA LEU A 114 2.22 -10.43 19.58
C LEU A 114 0.81 -10.52 20.15
N PRO A 115 0.67 -10.88 21.44
CA PRO A 115 -0.61 -11.30 22.00
C PRO A 115 -1.68 -10.21 22.05
N GLU A 116 -1.33 -8.93 22.01
CA GLU A 116 -2.28 -7.81 21.96
C GLU A 116 -2.70 -7.43 20.54
N ALA A 117 -1.97 -7.89 19.52
CA ALA A 117 -2.20 -7.51 18.13
C ALA A 117 -3.32 -8.31 17.49
N ILE A 118 -4.12 -7.65 16.63
CA ILE A 118 -5.08 -8.27 15.71
C ILE A 118 -4.35 -8.45 14.37
N PRO A 119 -4.12 -9.68 13.87
CA PRO A 119 -3.42 -9.89 12.63
C PRO A 119 -4.30 -9.53 11.42
N TYR A 120 -3.68 -8.99 10.37
CA TYR A 120 -4.29 -8.83 9.07
C TYR A 120 -4.26 -10.17 8.31
N VAL A 121 -5.42 -10.69 7.95
CA VAL A 121 -5.60 -11.95 7.23
C VAL A 121 -6.59 -11.77 6.08
N THR A 122 -6.39 -12.48 4.98
CA THR A 122 -7.26 -12.42 3.80
C THR A 122 -7.55 -13.82 3.23
N SER A 123 -8.66 -13.92 2.49
CA SER A 123 -9.08 -15.14 1.78
C SER A 123 -9.40 -14.88 0.30
N TYR A 124 -8.70 -13.97 -0.34
CA TYR A 124 -9.03 -13.34 -1.64
C TYR A 124 -9.63 -14.25 -2.73
N TYR A 125 -9.06 -15.43 -2.95
CA TYR A 125 -9.49 -16.34 -4.02
C TYR A 125 -10.23 -17.59 -3.52
N GLN A 126 -10.51 -17.64 -2.20
CA GLN A 126 -11.25 -18.72 -1.58
C GLN A 126 -12.57 -18.20 -1.01
N ARG A 127 -13.67 -18.91 -1.24
CA ARG A 127 -14.97 -18.58 -0.63
C ARG A 127 -14.99 -19.13 0.79
N ASP A 128 -14.47 -18.36 1.72
CA ASP A 128 -14.40 -18.70 3.14
C ASP A 128 -14.69 -17.46 4.00
N TRP A 129 -14.76 -17.61 5.31
CA TRP A 129 -14.94 -16.55 6.26
C TRP A 129 -14.05 -16.77 7.50
N GLY A 130 -13.80 -15.70 8.26
CA GLY A 130 -13.06 -15.79 9.51
C GLY A 130 -12.96 -14.47 10.24
N PHE A 131 -12.49 -14.56 11.48
CA PHE A 131 -12.17 -13.40 12.30
C PHE A 131 -10.73 -13.41 12.75
N SER A 132 -10.14 -12.21 12.81
CA SER A 132 -8.87 -11.96 13.47
C SER A 132 -9.12 -11.38 14.87
N ILE A 133 -8.38 -11.87 15.84
CA ILE A 133 -8.56 -11.53 17.25
C ILE A 133 -7.17 -11.44 17.93
N SER A 134 -7.01 -10.62 18.96
CA SER A 134 -5.78 -10.65 19.74
C SER A 134 -5.63 -12.02 20.42
N HIS A 135 -4.41 -12.53 20.49
CA HIS A 135 -4.15 -13.85 21.10
C HIS A 135 -4.57 -13.88 22.57
N LYS A 136 -4.33 -12.81 23.29
CA LYS A 136 -4.76 -12.64 24.68
C LYS A 136 -6.29 -12.76 24.84
N GLN A 137 -7.07 -12.11 23.96
CA GLN A 137 -8.53 -12.22 24.00
C GLN A 137 -8.99 -13.62 23.58
N ARG A 138 -8.31 -14.24 22.59
CA ARG A 138 -8.60 -15.61 22.17
C ARG A 138 -8.45 -16.64 23.28
N GLN A 139 -7.43 -16.50 24.13
CA GLN A 139 -7.20 -17.38 25.29
C GLN A 139 -8.26 -17.24 26.40
N GLN A 140 -9.01 -16.14 26.40
CA GLN A 140 -10.06 -15.86 27.40
C GLN A 140 -11.44 -16.32 26.96
N LEU A 141 -11.57 -16.97 25.80
CA LEU A 141 -12.84 -17.48 25.32
C LEU A 141 -13.26 -18.71 26.14
N GLU A 142 -14.50 -18.68 26.62
CA GLU A 142 -15.09 -19.74 27.45
C GLU A 142 -15.91 -20.70 26.60
N ASP A 143 -16.13 -21.91 27.11
CA ASP A 143 -17.02 -22.89 26.44
C ASP A 143 -18.45 -22.34 26.33
N GLY A 144 -19.10 -22.63 25.20
CA GLY A 144 -20.46 -22.22 24.95
C GLY A 144 -20.78 -21.97 23.49
N GLN A 145 -21.96 -21.40 23.25
CA GLN A 145 -22.42 -21.04 21.91
C GLN A 145 -22.12 -19.58 21.61
N TYR A 146 -21.49 -19.34 20.49
CA TYR A 146 -21.11 -18.03 19.97
C TYR A 146 -21.94 -17.73 18.73
N ARG A 147 -22.64 -16.58 18.70
CA ARG A 147 -23.20 -16.09 17.45
C ARG A 147 -22.11 -15.38 16.65
N VAL A 148 -21.85 -15.84 15.43
CA VAL A 148 -20.97 -15.20 14.46
C VAL A 148 -21.79 -14.48 13.40
N TYR A 149 -21.44 -13.24 13.11
CA TYR A 149 -22.14 -12.43 12.14
C TYR A 149 -21.17 -11.66 11.26
N ILE A 150 -21.27 -11.85 9.94
CA ILE A 150 -20.54 -11.05 8.93
C ILE A 150 -21.54 -10.66 7.83
N ASP A 151 -21.87 -9.37 7.75
CA ASP A 151 -22.66 -8.79 6.66
C ASP A 151 -21.73 -8.37 5.53
N SER A 152 -21.38 -9.30 4.67
CA SER A 152 -20.56 -9.08 3.50
C SER A 152 -21.25 -9.51 2.22
N LYS A 153 -20.82 -8.92 1.10
CA LYS A 153 -21.36 -9.23 -0.22
C LYS A 153 -20.23 -9.35 -1.23
N HIS A 154 -20.33 -10.38 -2.06
CA HIS A 154 -19.56 -10.52 -3.29
C HIS A 154 -20.50 -10.29 -4.46
N LYS A 155 -20.12 -9.42 -5.38
CA LYS A 155 -20.93 -9.10 -6.56
C LYS A 155 -20.01 -8.82 -7.76
N LYS A 156 -20.52 -8.96 -8.97
CA LYS A 156 -19.85 -8.42 -10.13
C LYS A 156 -19.69 -6.90 -9.96
N GLY A 157 -18.52 -6.39 -10.26
CA GLY A 157 -18.17 -5.01 -10.08
C GLY A 157 -16.83 -4.74 -10.76
N HIS A 158 -15.93 -3.97 -10.10
CA HIS A 158 -14.70 -3.52 -10.73
C HIS A 158 -13.51 -3.55 -9.76
N LEU A 159 -12.33 -3.85 -10.29
CA LEU A 159 -11.08 -3.44 -9.69
C LEU A 159 -10.84 -1.98 -10.10
N THR A 160 -10.61 -1.11 -9.12
CA THR A 160 -10.44 0.33 -9.32
C THR A 160 -9.00 0.73 -9.01
N PHE A 161 -8.38 1.54 -9.87
CA PHE A 161 -7.05 2.11 -9.64
C PHE A 161 -6.97 3.55 -10.13
N GLY A 162 -5.93 4.28 -9.70
CA GLY A 162 -5.71 5.67 -10.08
C GLY A 162 -4.38 5.84 -10.81
N GLU A 163 -4.33 6.79 -11.74
CA GLU A 163 -3.12 7.19 -12.47
C GLU A 163 -3.00 8.71 -12.51
N VAL A 164 -1.77 9.20 -12.34
CA VAL A 164 -1.39 10.59 -12.62
C VAL A 164 -0.24 10.60 -13.60
N ILE A 165 -0.33 11.40 -14.65
CA ILE A 165 0.76 11.61 -15.60
C ILE A 165 1.09 13.11 -15.62
N LEU A 166 2.27 13.47 -15.16
CA LEU A 166 2.81 14.82 -15.27
C LEU A 166 3.78 14.85 -16.46
N LYS A 167 3.39 15.53 -17.53
CA LYS A 167 4.22 15.64 -18.72
C LYS A 167 5.43 16.52 -18.50
N SER A 168 6.54 16.20 -19.20
CA SER A 168 7.69 17.06 -19.33
C SER A 168 7.27 18.43 -19.86
N ASP A 169 7.80 19.49 -19.28
CA ASP A 169 7.66 20.89 -19.72
C ASP A 169 9.01 21.51 -20.08
N ALA A 170 10.07 20.69 -20.21
CA ALA A 170 11.39 21.13 -20.67
C ALA A 170 11.37 21.50 -22.16
N LYS A 171 12.25 22.44 -22.54
CA LYS A 171 12.41 22.86 -23.94
C LYS A 171 12.82 21.71 -24.86
N VAL A 172 13.68 20.81 -24.37
CA VAL A 172 14.09 19.59 -25.08
C VAL A 172 13.39 18.42 -24.41
N ARG A 173 12.42 17.86 -25.08
CA ARG A 173 11.70 16.66 -24.61
C ARG A 173 12.52 15.40 -24.89
N ILE A 174 12.51 14.49 -23.92
CA ILE A 174 12.93 13.11 -24.06
C ILE A 174 11.71 12.24 -23.81
N ASN A 175 11.57 11.16 -24.57
CA ASN A 175 10.46 10.23 -24.41
C ASN A 175 10.76 9.21 -23.29
N GLU A 176 11.15 9.71 -22.14
CA GLU A 176 11.52 8.91 -20.97
C GLU A 176 10.59 9.21 -19.81
N GLU A 177 10.16 8.16 -19.12
CA GLU A 177 9.27 8.26 -17.98
C GLU A 177 9.95 7.78 -16.69
N ILE A 178 9.69 8.51 -15.60
CA ILE A 178 9.94 8.04 -14.23
C ILE A 178 8.63 7.45 -13.70
N PHE A 179 8.66 6.17 -13.33
CA PHE A 179 7.48 5.43 -12.88
C PHE A 179 7.44 5.31 -11.36
N LEU A 180 6.30 5.65 -10.77
CA LEU A 180 6.03 5.51 -9.33
C LEU A 180 4.84 4.59 -9.14
N SER A 181 4.96 3.63 -8.23
CA SER A 181 3.84 2.78 -7.85
C SER A 181 3.64 2.79 -6.35
N THR A 182 2.38 2.78 -5.93
CA THR A 182 2.00 2.61 -4.53
C THR A 182 0.67 1.89 -4.45
N TYR A 183 0.48 1.05 -3.43
CA TYR A 183 -0.76 0.28 -3.32
C TYR A 183 -1.76 0.89 -2.34
N ILE A 184 -3.04 0.53 -2.53
CA ILE A 184 -4.21 1.10 -1.84
C ILE A 184 -5.26 0.03 -1.53
N CYS A 185 -4.88 -1.14 -1.00
CA CYS A 185 -5.79 -2.29 -0.83
C CYS A 185 -5.85 -2.89 0.57
N HIS A 186 -5.02 -2.45 1.52
CA HIS A 186 -5.09 -2.97 2.87
C HIS A 186 -5.96 -2.07 3.76
N PRO A 187 -6.78 -2.65 4.66
CA PRO A 187 -7.51 -1.88 5.65
C PRO A 187 -6.56 -1.41 6.76
N SER A 188 -6.82 -0.29 7.36
CA SER A 188 -6.27 0.25 8.62
C SER A 188 -4.84 -0.21 9.02
N LEU A 189 -3.90 -0.16 8.08
CA LEU A 189 -2.46 -0.34 8.29
C LEU A 189 -1.78 0.97 7.92
N ALA A 190 -0.99 1.55 8.83
CA ALA A 190 -0.49 2.91 8.66
C ALA A 190 0.81 2.97 7.87
N ASN A 191 1.86 2.27 8.32
CA ASN A 191 3.15 2.28 7.65
C ASN A 191 3.13 1.42 6.39
N ASN A 192 2.59 0.21 6.48
CA ASN A 192 2.53 -0.70 5.33
C ASN A 192 1.68 -0.13 4.19
N GLU A 193 0.48 0.38 4.48
CA GLU A 193 -0.49 0.74 3.45
C GLU A 193 -0.58 2.26 3.18
N ILE A 194 -0.84 3.05 4.24
CA ILE A 194 -1.24 4.45 4.07
C ILE A 194 -0.06 5.36 3.75
N SER A 195 1.12 5.05 4.28
CA SER A 195 2.29 5.91 4.13
C SER A 195 2.69 6.11 2.67
N GLY A 196 2.66 5.05 1.87
CA GLY A 196 3.00 5.08 0.44
C GLY A 196 2.14 6.03 -0.37
N PRO A 197 0.80 5.85 -0.42
CA PRO A 197 -0.11 6.76 -1.13
C PRO A 197 -0.03 8.20 -0.64
N VAL A 198 0.16 8.41 0.65
CA VAL A 198 0.31 9.76 1.22
C VAL A 198 1.57 10.44 0.71
N VAL A 199 2.74 9.80 0.84
CA VAL A 199 4.01 10.36 0.37
C VAL A 199 3.95 10.58 -1.15
N THR A 200 3.48 9.61 -1.93
CA THR A 200 3.34 9.71 -3.39
C THR A 200 2.45 10.88 -3.79
N THR A 201 1.33 11.10 -3.08
CA THR A 201 0.43 12.23 -3.34
C THR A 201 1.15 13.58 -3.21
N TYR A 202 1.93 13.75 -2.16
CA TYR A 202 2.63 15.01 -1.93
C TYR A 202 3.88 15.16 -2.79
N LEU A 203 4.54 14.07 -3.19
CA LEU A 203 5.59 14.08 -4.20
C LEU A 203 5.06 14.59 -5.55
N LEU A 204 3.93 14.06 -6.00
CA LEU A 204 3.29 14.51 -7.25
C LEU A 204 2.83 15.96 -7.17
N LYS A 205 2.25 16.39 -6.04
CA LYS A 205 1.90 17.79 -5.81
C LYS A 205 3.11 18.70 -5.92
N TRP A 206 4.24 18.30 -5.36
CA TRP A 206 5.49 19.04 -5.45
C TRP A 206 6.03 19.04 -6.89
N LEU A 207 6.11 17.87 -7.55
CA LEU A 207 6.57 17.73 -8.94
C LEU A 207 5.76 18.59 -9.91
N LYS A 208 4.44 18.70 -9.71
CA LYS A 208 3.56 19.53 -10.54
C LYS A 208 3.96 21.00 -10.50
N ASN A 209 4.50 21.48 -9.39
CA ASN A 209 4.94 22.87 -9.22
C ASN A 209 6.36 23.14 -9.71
N LEU A 210 7.12 22.09 -10.05
CA LEU A 210 8.43 22.27 -10.66
C LEU A 210 8.31 22.74 -12.11
N LYS A 211 9.20 23.63 -12.52
CA LYS A 211 9.34 24.07 -13.93
C LYS A 211 10.52 23.32 -14.57
N ASN A 212 10.47 23.20 -15.88
CA ASN A 212 11.49 22.54 -16.70
C ASN A 212 11.70 21.05 -16.35
N ARG A 213 10.61 20.32 -16.03
CA ARG A 213 10.67 18.87 -15.87
C ARG A 213 11.15 18.21 -17.14
N ARG A 214 12.26 17.51 -17.05
CA ARG A 214 12.88 16.82 -18.19
C ARG A 214 12.15 15.54 -18.57
N PHE A 215 11.70 14.77 -17.59
CA PHE A 215 11.01 13.49 -17.77
C PHE A 215 9.49 13.65 -17.65
N ASP A 216 8.76 12.74 -18.24
CA ASP A 216 7.39 12.47 -17.85
C ASP A 216 7.41 11.73 -16.49
N TYR A 217 6.48 12.05 -15.60
CA TYR A 217 6.29 11.33 -14.34
C TYR A 217 4.94 10.64 -14.37
N ARG A 218 4.97 9.33 -14.26
CA ARG A 218 3.79 8.50 -14.19
C ARG A 218 3.70 7.90 -12.79
N ALA A 219 2.60 8.11 -12.09
CA ALA A 219 2.35 7.48 -10.81
C ALA A 219 1.04 6.70 -10.82
N VAL A 220 1.04 5.52 -10.21
CA VAL A 220 -0.13 4.66 -10.10
C VAL A 220 -0.43 4.32 -8.64
N PHE A 221 -1.72 4.34 -8.33
CA PHE A 221 -2.31 3.95 -7.06
C PHE A 221 -3.14 2.70 -7.33
N VAL A 222 -2.62 1.52 -7.02
CA VAL A 222 -3.19 0.24 -7.43
C VAL A 222 -3.48 -0.66 -6.22
N PRO A 223 -4.44 -1.59 -6.26
CA PRO A 223 -4.42 -2.73 -5.34
C PRO A 223 -3.14 -3.55 -5.55
N GLU A 224 -2.49 -3.93 -4.46
CA GLU A 224 -1.23 -4.71 -4.52
C GLU A 224 -1.42 -6.01 -5.32
N THR A 225 -0.40 -6.44 -6.03
CA THR A 225 -0.35 -7.66 -6.85
C THR A 225 -1.36 -7.63 -8.00
N ILE A 226 -2.65 -7.89 -7.77
CA ILE A 226 -3.64 -7.95 -8.86
C ILE A 226 -3.83 -6.60 -9.58
N GLY A 227 -3.69 -5.50 -8.87
CA GLY A 227 -3.77 -4.15 -9.47
C GLY A 227 -2.54 -3.83 -10.31
N SER A 228 -1.32 -4.14 -9.84
CA SER A 228 -0.10 -3.96 -10.63
C SER A 228 -0.06 -4.89 -11.85
N ILE A 229 -0.51 -6.14 -11.72
CA ILE A 229 -0.70 -7.07 -12.85
C ILE A 229 -1.71 -6.51 -13.85
N THR A 230 -2.84 -6.00 -13.36
CA THR A 230 -3.87 -5.37 -14.19
C THR A 230 -3.33 -4.16 -14.95
N TYR A 231 -2.58 -3.30 -14.24
CA TYR A 231 -1.97 -2.14 -14.85
C TYR A 231 -0.93 -2.51 -15.91
N LEU A 232 -0.06 -3.49 -15.62
CA LEU A 232 0.92 -4.03 -16.55
C LEU A 232 0.23 -4.62 -17.79
N SER A 233 -0.83 -5.41 -17.64
CA SER A 233 -1.53 -6.04 -18.78
C SER A 233 -2.04 -5.03 -19.81
N LYS A 234 -2.36 -3.82 -19.37
CA LYS A 234 -2.89 -2.74 -20.22
C LYS A 234 -1.81 -1.78 -20.74
N ASN A 235 -0.67 -1.70 -20.07
CA ASN A 235 0.34 -0.68 -20.35
C ASN A 235 1.75 -1.26 -20.60
N TYR A 236 1.90 -2.58 -20.65
CA TYR A 236 3.20 -3.26 -20.70
C TYR A 236 4.15 -2.67 -21.75
N GLN A 237 3.70 -2.61 -23.01
CA GLN A 237 4.55 -2.14 -24.12
C GLN A 237 5.05 -0.71 -23.86
N LYS A 238 4.13 0.18 -23.49
CA LYS A 238 4.45 1.58 -23.21
C LYS A 238 5.42 1.76 -22.05
N LEU A 239 5.23 0.99 -20.97
CA LEU A 239 6.13 1.02 -19.82
C LEU A 239 7.51 0.51 -20.20
N LYS A 240 7.58 -0.58 -20.96
CA LYS A 240 8.84 -1.19 -21.43
C LYS A 240 9.65 -0.23 -22.30
N GLU A 241 8.98 0.55 -23.14
CA GLU A 241 9.63 1.49 -24.06
C GLU A 241 10.08 2.78 -23.37
N ASN A 242 9.34 3.26 -22.37
CA ASN A 242 9.53 4.62 -21.88
C ASN A 242 10.10 4.69 -20.44
N VAL A 243 9.91 3.67 -19.60
CA VAL A 243 10.35 3.74 -18.21
C VAL A 243 11.86 3.57 -18.09
N THR A 244 12.54 4.66 -17.76
CA THR A 244 13.99 4.71 -17.55
C THR A 244 14.37 4.41 -16.10
N ALA A 245 13.53 4.81 -15.15
CA ALA A 245 13.68 4.54 -13.73
C ALA A 245 12.33 4.51 -13.04
N GLY A 246 12.25 3.87 -11.88
CA GLY A 246 11.02 3.89 -11.11
C GLY A 246 11.18 3.35 -9.69
N TYR A 247 10.16 3.61 -8.89
CA TYR A 247 10.15 3.25 -7.47
C TYR A 247 8.79 2.73 -7.04
N ASN A 248 8.82 1.64 -6.27
CA ASN A 248 7.67 1.18 -5.49
C ASN A 248 7.72 1.87 -4.12
N ILE A 249 6.69 2.66 -3.79
CA ILE A 249 6.65 3.52 -2.60
C ILE A 249 5.69 2.90 -1.58
N THR A 250 6.25 2.32 -0.54
CA THR A 250 5.57 1.66 0.57
C THR A 250 6.42 1.71 1.83
N CYS A 251 5.83 1.50 3.00
CA CYS A 251 6.54 1.49 4.29
C CYS A 251 7.43 2.73 4.49
N VAL A 252 6.85 3.91 4.33
CA VAL A 252 7.58 5.20 4.31
C VAL A 252 7.11 6.16 5.41
N GLY A 253 6.53 5.65 6.51
CA GLY A 253 5.92 6.48 7.54
C GLY A 253 6.58 6.44 8.92
N ASP A 254 7.32 5.39 9.26
CA ASP A 254 7.96 5.24 10.57
C ASP A 254 9.28 6.03 10.71
N ASP A 255 9.82 6.09 11.94
CA ASP A 255 11.05 6.84 12.25
C ASP A 255 12.29 5.96 12.45
N ASN A 256 12.19 4.63 12.33
CA ASN A 256 13.22 3.73 12.84
C ASN A 256 14.42 3.56 11.91
N ALA A 257 14.19 3.34 10.60
CA ALA A 257 15.27 3.04 9.66
C ALA A 257 15.07 3.71 8.30
N TYR A 258 16.06 3.58 7.44
CA TYR A 258 15.94 3.68 5.99
C TYR A 258 16.37 2.36 5.37
N SER A 259 15.67 1.92 4.36
CA SER A 259 15.87 0.64 3.69
C SER A 259 15.90 0.82 2.17
N PHE A 260 16.81 0.10 1.53
CA PHE A 260 16.91 0.03 0.08
C PHE A 260 16.73 -1.41 -0.39
N LEU A 261 15.81 -1.63 -1.29
CA LEU A 261 15.63 -2.88 -1.99
C LEU A 261 15.83 -2.63 -3.49
N PRO A 262 16.86 -3.25 -4.10
CA PRO A 262 17.22 -2.99 -5.50
C PRO A 262 16.19 -3.55 -6.49
N SER A 263 16.25 -3.07 -7.72
CA SER A 263 15.61 -3.72 -8.86
C SER A 263 16.20 -5.14 -9.08
N ARG A 264 15.54 -5.98 -9.87
CA ARG A 264 16.07 -7.32 -10.19
C ARG A 264 17.46 -7.29 -10.82
N ASN A 265 17.75 -6.28 -11.62
CA ASN A 265 19.07 -6.09 -12.25
C ASN A 265 20.12 -5.64 -11.21
N GLY A 266 19.74 -4.84 -10.20
CA GLY A 266 20.62 -4.35 -9.14
C GLY A 266 21.58 -3.23 -9.56
N ASN A 267 21.59 -2.82 -10.84
CA ASN A 267 22.46 -1.77 -11.38
C ASN A 267 21.75 -0.88 -12.40
N THR A 268 20.44 -0.71 -12.23
CA THR A 268 19.66 0.22 -13.05
C THR A 268 19.86 1.66 -12.58
N LEU A 269 19.37 2.63 -13.36
CA LEU A 269 19.39 4.03 -12.95
C LEU A 269 18.70 4.26 -11.61
N SER A 270 17.59 3.54 -11.34
CA SER A 270 16.89 3.56 -10.04
C SER A 270 17.82 3.14 -8.90
N ASP A 271 18.58 2.05 -9.09
CA ASP A 271 19.49 1.53 -8.07
C ASP A 271 20.64 2.51 -7.78
N ILE A 272 21.25 3.03 -8.84
CA ILE A 272 22.37 3.96 -8.74
C ILE A 272 21.97 5.24 -7.99
N VAL A 273 20.84 5.82 -8.38
CA VAL A 273 20.34 7.07 -7.78
C VAL A 273 19.89 6.81 -6.33
N ALA A 274 19.20 5.69 -6.07
CA ALA A 274 18.79 5.31 -4.72
C ALA A 274 19.97 5.22 -3.76
N LYS A 275 20.99 4.46 -4.12
CA LYS A 275 22.21 4.32 -3.30
C LYS A 275 22.92 5.65 -3.09
N HIS A 276 23.03 6.47 -4.14
CA HIS A 276 23.64 7.79 -4.03
C HIS A 276 22.90 8.67 -3.02
N VAL A 277 21.60 8.77 -3.14
CA VAL A 277 20.78 9.60 -2.25
C VAL A 277 20.84 9.09 -0.80
N LEU A 278 20.67 7.80 -0.57
CA LEU A 278 20.68 7.25 0.77
C LEU A 278 22.03 7.43 1.46
N LYS A 279 23.16 7.33 0.76
CA LYS A 279 24.49 7.64 1.31
C LYS A 279 24.59 9.07 1.86
N HIS A 280 23.86 10.00 1.29
CA HIS A 280 23.87 11.40 1.75
C HIS A 280 22.79 11.72 2.78
N HIS A 281 21.64 11.03 2.72
CA HIS A 281 20.49 11.29 3.60
C HIS A 281 20.43 10.42 4.84
N ALA A 282 20.93 9.17 4.74
CA ALA A 282 20.77 8.16 5.77
C ALA A 282 22.00 7.23 5.79
N LYS A 283 23.11 7.70 6.41
CA LYS A 283 24.41 7.00 6.38
C LYS A 283 24.35 5.53 6.77
N ASP A 284 23.40 5.16 7.63
CA ASP A 284 23.23 3.81 8.18
C ASP A 284 21.99 3.10 7.58
N PHE A 285 21.66 3.37 6.31
CA PHE A 285 20.54 2.66 5.67
C PHE A 285 20.84 1.17 5.47
N GLN A 286 19.81 0.35 5.55
CA GLN A 286 19.88 -1.10 5.33
C GLN A 286 19.69 -1.41 3.85
N GLU A 287 20.61 -2.17 3.27
CA GLU A 287 20.54 -2.67 1.90
C GLU A 287 20.10 -4.14 1.91
N TYR A 288 19.05 -4.45 1.14
CA TYR A 288 18.49 -5.78 0.98
C TYR A 288 18.82 -6.37 -0.39
N SER A 289 18.66 -7.68 -0.53
CA SER A 289 18.69 -8.34 -1.82
C SER A 289 17.33 -8.23 -2.52
N PHE A 290 17.30 -8.22 -3.86
CA PHE A 290 16.05 -8.39 -4.60
C PHE A 290 15.30 -9.69 -4.24
N LEU A 291 15.99 -10.70 -3.71
CA LEU A 291 15.35 -11.93 -3.24
C LEU A 291 14.47 -11.70 -2.00
N ASP A 292 14.70 -10.62 -1.26
CA ASP A 292 13.90 -10.22 -0.09
C ASP A 292 12.66 -9.38 -0.48
N ARG A 293 12.34 -9.34 -1.77
CA ARG A 293 11.15 -8.66 -2.30
C ARG A 293 9.85 -9.28 -1.77
N GLY A 294 8.84 -8.45 -1.58
CA GLY A 294 7.55 -8.91 -1.05
C GLY A 294 6.35 -8.08 -1.51
N SER A 295 6.56 -7.06 -2.34
CA SER A 295 5.52 -6.15 -2.81
C SER A 295 5.47 -6.07 -4.35
N ASP A 296 4.95 -4.98 -4.93
CA ASP A 296 4.67 -4.84 -6.37
C ASP A 296 5.92 -4.81 -7.27
N GLU A 297 7.12 -4.58 -6.71
CA GLU A 297 8.37 -4.76 -7.44
C GLU A 297 8.53 -6.18 -7.99
N ARG A 298 7.86 -7.18 -7.39
CA ARG A 298 7.80 -8.56 -7.92
C ARG A 298 7.21 -8.62 -9.32
N GLN A 299 6.14 -7.87 -9.55
CA GLN A 299 5.44 -7.83 -10.83
C GLN A 299 6.20 -6.99 -11.84
N TYR A 300 6.61 -5.78 -11.44
CA TYR A 300 7.31 -4.85 -12.33
C TYR A 300 8.70 -5.36 -12.76
N CYS A 301 9.40 -6.07 -11.88
CA CYS A 301 10.71 -6.65 -12.16
C CYS A 301 10.65 -8.13 -12.53
N SER A 302 9.46 -8.71 -12.81
CA SER A 302 9.35 -10.12 -13.19
C SER A 302 10.10 -10.41 -14.49
N PRO A 303 10.59 -11.65 -14.70
CA PRO A 303 11.25 -12.04 -15.95
C PRO A 303 10.38 -11.74 -17.17
N GLY A 304 10.96 -11.04 -18.17
CA GLY A 304 10.27 -10.58 -19.35
C GLY A 304 9.70 -9.18 -19.24
N VAL A 305 9.20 -8.77 -18.06
CA VAL A 305 8.79 -7.40 -17.75
C VAL A 305 10.03 -6.52 -17.53
N ASP A 306 10.85 -6.89 -16.57
CA ASP A 306 12.18 -6.30 -16.32
C ASP A 306 12.22 -4.76 -16.27
N LEU A 307 11.21 -4.13 -15.66
CA LEU A 307 11.24 -2.69 -15.44
C LEU A 307 12.27 -2.35 -14.35
N PRO A 308 12.95 -1.21 -14.45
CA PRO A 308 13.98 -0.76 -13.50
C PRO A 308 13.34 -0.19 -12.22
N ILE A 309 12.63 -1.02 -11.46
CA ILE A 309 11.90 -0.60 -10.26
C ILE A 309 12.64 -1.02 -9.01
N ALA A 310 13.04 -0.04 -8.20
CA ALA A 310 13.63 -0.22 -6.87
C ALA A 310 12.64 0.25 -5.78
N SER A 311 12.97 0.02 -4.51
CA SER A 311 12.19 0.54 -3.39
C SER A 311 13.09 1.24 -2.38
N ILE A 312 12.67 2.43 -1.96
CA ILE A 312 13.23 3.12 -0.80
C ILE A 312 12.14 3.26 0.22
N MET A 313 12.38 2.66 1.36
CA MET A 313 11.43 2.59 2.46
C MET A 313 12.05 3.24 3.71
N ARG A 314 11.22 3.45 4.71
CA ARG A 314 11.66 3.54 6.09
C ARG A 314 11.98 2.10 6.52
N THR A 315 11.42 1.58 7.58
CA THR A 315 11.63 0.15 7.89
C THR A 315 10.92 -0.72 6.84
N LYS A 316 11.68 -1.61 6.21
CA LYS A 316 11.17 -2.50 5.16
C LYS A 316 10.02 -3.37 5.69
N TYR A 317 9.02 -3.66 4.85
CA TYR A 317 7.98 -4.63 5.15
C TYR A 317 8.58 -5.98 5.60
N GLY A 318 7.96 -6.59 6.60
CA GLY A 318 8.44 -7.85 7.20
C GLY A 318 9.59 -7.70 8.21
N GLU A 319 10.19 -6.50 8.36
CA GLU A 319 11.32 -6.25 9.24
C GLU A 319 10.92 -5.49 10.54
N TYR A 320 9.64 -5.22 10.75
CA TYR A 320 9.12 -4.66 11.99
C TYR A 320 8.00 -5.53 12.54
N GLU A 321 7.95 -5.67 13.86
CA GLU A 321 7.04 -6.62 14.54
C GLU A 321 5.57 -6.32 14.29
N GLN A 322 5.22 -5.02 14.13
CA GLN A 322 3.87 -4.52 13.91
C GLN A 322 3.32 -4.88 12.52
N TYR A 323 4.19 -5.31 11.61
CA TYR A 323 3.83 -5.59 10.21
C TYR A 323 2.64 -6.54 10.11
N HIS A 324 1.64 -6.15 9.31
CA HIS A 324 0.39 -6.87 9.09
C HIS A 324 -0.39 -7.16 10.38
N THR A 325 -0.39 -6.19 11.30
CA THR A 325 -1.21 -6.25 12.52
C THR A 325 -1.83 -4.89 12.87
N SER A 326 -2.78 -4.87 13.81
CA SER A 326 -3.40 -3.64 14.33
C SER A 326 -2.41 -2.71 15.05
N LEU A 327 -1.18 -3.15 15.33
CA LEU A 327 -0.12 -2.31 15.89
C LEU A 327 0.61 -1.48 14.84
N ASP A 328 0.44 -1.78 13.54
CA ASP A 328 0.79 -0.88 12.44
C ASP A 328 -0.30 0.21 12.29
N ASN A 329 -0.45 1.02 13.31
CA ASN A 329 -1.46 2.06 13.45
C ASN A 329 -0.86 3.48 13.26
N LEU A 330 -1.67 4.50 13.51
CA LEU A 330 -1.24 5.89 13.35
C LEU A 330 -0.15 6.31 14.35
N ASP A 331 -0.04 5.65 15.52
CA ASP A 331 1.02 5.93 16.49
C ASP A 331 2.37 5.35 16.06
N PHE A 332 2.38 4.37 15.13
CA PHE A 332 3.59 3.79 14.57
C PHE A 332 4.24 4.66 13.50
N ILE A 333 3.48 5.53 12.83
CA ILE A 333 3.98 6.51 11.88
C ILE A 333 4.03 7.91 12.48
N SER A 334 4.80 8.80 11.88
CA SER A 334 4.89 10.18 12.34
C SER A 334 4.93 11.17 11.17
N ASP A 335 4.64 12.43 11.47
CA ASP A 335 4.86 13.54 10.54
C ASP A 335 6.33 13.67 10.12
N LYS A 336 7.25 13.40 11.06
CA LYS A 336 8.69 13.38 10.83
C LYS A 336 9.11 12.20 9.93
N GLY A 337 8.57 10.98 10.17
CA GLY A 337 8.84 9.81 9.36
C GLY A 337 8.39 9.99 7.92
N LEU A 338 7.14 10.41 7.73
CA LEU A 338 6.57 10.73 6.42
C LEU A 338 7.36 11.83 5.69
N TYR A 339 7.74 12.91 6.40
CA TYR A 339 8.52 13.98 5.82
C TYR A 339 9.96 13.56 5.52
N GLY A 340 10.55 12.72 6.36
CA GLY A 340 11.87 12.12 6.13
C GLY A 340 11.91 11.31 4.84
N ALA A 341 10.92 10.43 4.67
CA ALA A 341 10.77 9.65 3.45
C ALA A 341 10.51 10.53 2.21
N PHE A 342 9.63 11.52 2.33
CA PHE A 342 9.39 12.51 1.27
C PHE A 342 10.70 13.19 0.86
N LYS A 343 11.51 13.67 1.81
CA LYS A 343 12.80 14.30 1.51
C LYS A 343 13.80 13.33 0.87
N ALA A 344 13.84 12.09 1.32
CA ALA A 344 14.71 11.08 0.73
C ALA A 344 14.34 10.75 -0.73
N GLN A 345 13.07 10.92 -1.10
CA GLN A 345 12.59 10.73 -2.47
C GLN A 345 12.89 11.94 -3.39
N LEU A 346 13.01 13.17 -2.85
CA LEU A 346 13.17 14.39 -3.66
C LEU A 346 14.45 14.44 -4.51
N PRO A 347 15.64 14.06 -4.01
CA PRO A 347 16.87 14.13 -4.78
C PRO A 347 16.86 13.26 -6.04
N PHE A 348 16.04 12.18 -6.08
CA PHE A 348 15.86 11.40 -7.31
C PHE A 348 15.40 12.27 -8.47
N TYR A 349 14.57 13.25 -8.18
CA TYR A 349 14.01 14.13 -9.19
C TYR A 349 14.99 15.25 -9.56
N PHE A 350 15.84 15.71 -8.65
CA PHE A 350 16.85 16.73 -8.93
C PHE A 350 18.06 16.20 -9.71
N HIS A 351 18.53 15.00 -9.43
CA HIS A 351 19.67 14.40 -10.16
C HIS A 351 19.32 14.13 -11.64
N PHE A 352 18.05 13.88 -11.93
CA PHE A 352 17.58 13.81 -13.30
C PHE A 352 17.49 15.17 -14.01
N PHE A 353 17.61 16.29 -13.27
CA PHE A 353 17.59 17.64 -13.86
C PHE A 353 18.97 18.14 -14.34
N GLY A 354 20.06 17.42 -14.08
CA GLY A 354 21.40 17.84 -14.49
C GLY A 354 21.86 19.14 -13.84
N VAL A 355 21.30 19.54 -12.70
CA VAL A 355 21.68 20.74 -11.96
C VAL A 355 22.60 20.33 -10.80
N PHE A 356 23.87 20.08 -11.11
CA PHE A 356 24.93 20.21 -10.12
C PHE A 356 25.16 21.70 -9.84
N HIS A 357 24.39 22.29 -8.95
CA HIS A 357 24.84 23.46 -8.22
C HIS A 357 25.18 23.00 -6.81
N SER A 358 26.45 23.16 -6.47
CA SER A 358 27.00 23.02 -5.13
C SER A 358 25.99 23.61 -4.12
N MET A 359 25.44 22.75 -3.25
CA MET A 359 24.84 23.20 -2.01
C MET A 359 25.95 23.15 -0.97
N ASP A 360 26.70 24.27 -0.83
CA ASP A 360 27.49 24.60 0.35
C ASP A 360 26.56 24.93 1.52
#